data_9ce2f7ebd6201e23bea5c46d3f157e7e
#
_entry.id   9ce2f7ebd6201e23bea5c46d3f157e7e
#
_cell.length_a   1.000
_cell.length_b   1.000
_cell.length_c   1.000
_cell.angle_alpha   90.00
_cell.angle_beta   90.00
_cell.angle_gamma   90.00
#
_symmetry.space_group_name_H-M   'P 1'
#
loop_
_entity.id
_entity.type
_entity.pdbx_description
1 polymer ?
#
loop_
_entity_poly.entity_id
_entity_poly.type
_entity_poly.pdbx_seq_one_letter_code
_entity_poly.pdbx_strand_id
1 'polypeptide(L)'
;KKKITITAMSLLTALFLLPINTFAYTINDEYNLAPNQGDSRLAIPNKIILHETGIDAPARNVAANMKNNYNGSNSYTTDVIGDGGIVYRVGEQGYVSWGAGNANPYAPVQIELQRTYDKALFEKNYRAYIEYTRDSAKKYGIPLTLDQGTSLFTKGIISHLWVTNYVWGNHTDPYGYLSQMGVSKEKLAYDLAHGFTDENPTTSENKPVIDPTRAGAANPTLTDGTNHAHIDQFGEIENANLHVAG
;
A
#
# COMPACT_ATOMS: atom_id res chain seq x y z
N LYS A 1 70.50 -27.21 -27.43
CA LYS A 1 69.55 -26.07 -27.20
C LYS A 1 68.26 -26.63 -26.77
N LYS A 2 67.93 -26.48 -25.46
CA LYS A 2 66.60 -26.88 -24.91
C LYS A 2 65.57 -25.73 -25.10
N LYS A 3 64.48 -26.00 -25.78
CA LYS A 3 63.36 -25.05 -25.88
C LYS A 3 62.48 -25.16 -24.62
N ILE A 4 62.37 -24.08 -23.91
CA ILE A 4 61.45 -23.96 -22.78
C ILE A 4 60.11 -23.44 -23.34
N THR A 5 59.05 -24.23 -23.27
CA THR A 5 57.70 -23.82 -23.62
C THR A 5 57.00 -23.30 -22.34
N ILE A 6 56.72 -22.01 -22.31
CA ILE A 6 55.96 -21.39 -21.21
C ILE A 6 54.49 -21.49 -21.61
N THR A 7 53.72 -22.30 -20.85
CA THR A 7 52.26 -22.38 -20.98
C THR A 7 51.68 -21.29 -20.10
N ALA A 8 51.09 -20.27 -20.73
CA ALA A 8 50.36 -19.22 -20.02
C ALA A 8 48.97 -19.81 -19.59
N MET A 9 48.79 -19.94 -18.30
CA MET A 9 47.53 -20.37 -17.69
C MET A 9 46.69 -19.11 -17.46
N SER A 10 45.68 -18.88 -18.31
CA SER A 10 44.71 -17.81 -18.15
C SER A 10 43.78 -18.10 -16.97
N LEU A 11 43.93 -17.35 -15.90
CA LEU A 11 43.02 -17.41 -14.73
C LEU A 11 41.75 -16.60 -15.08
N LEU A 12 40.67 -17.29 -15.45
CA LEU A 12 39.35 -16.69 -15.69
C LEU A 12 38.70 -16.43 -14.34
N THR A 13 38.81 -15.21 -13.81
CA THR A 13 38.10 -14.78 -12.62
C THR A 13 36.64 -14.57 -12.97
N ALA A 14 35.79 -15.55 -12.63
CA ALA A 14 34.34 -15.38 -12.68
C ALA A 14 33.91 -14.38 -11.59
N LEU A 15 33.55 -13.17 -12.03
CA LEU A 15 32.94 -12.16 -11.14
C LEU A 15 31.51 -12.60 -10.83
N PHE A 16 31.31 -13.20 -9.66
CA PHE A 16 29.97 -13.45 -9.15
C PHE A 16 29.34 -12.12 -8.77
N LEU A 17 28.46 -11.61 -9.63
CA LEU A 17 27.53 -10.53 -9.27
C LEU A 17 26.52 -11.12 -8.30
N LEU A 18 26.74 -10.92 -7.00
CA LEU A 18 25.72 -11.17 -6.00
C LEU A 18 24.55 -10.21 -6.28
N PRO A 19 23.28 -10.69 -6.24
CA PRO A 19 22.14 -9.82 -6.36
C PRO A 19 22.22 -8.76 -5.26
N ILE A 20 22.35 -7.50 -5.64
CA ILE A 20 22.19 -6.40 -4.69
C ILE A 20 20.71 -6.37 -4.36
N ASN A 21 20.35 -6.85 -3.16
CA ASN A 21 19.02 -6.61 -2.60
C ASN A 21 18.87 -5.10 -2.39
N THR A 22 18.35 -4.40 -3.39
CA THR A 22 17.93 -3.02 -3.22
C THR A 22 16.66 -3.05 -2.38
N PHE A 23 16.76 -2.57 -1.14
CA PHE A 23 15.56 -2.36 -0.32
C PHE A 23 14.58 -1.46 -1.10
N ALA A 24 13.31 -1.83 -1.09
CA ALA A 24 12.28 -1.04 -1.76
C ALA A 24 12.04 0.31 -1.07
N TYR A 25 12.59 0.51 0.13
CA TYR A 25 12.41 1.72 0.93
C TYR A 25 13.65 2.04 1.78
N THR A 26 13.72 3.29 2.24
CA THR A 26 14.69 3.75 3.24
C THR A 26 13.94 4.40 4.41
N ILE A 27 14.48 4.27 5.63
CA ILE A 27 13.88 4.86 6.84
C ILE A 27 14.48 6.24 7.08
N ASN A 28 13.63 7.20 7.44
CA ASN A 28 14.01 8.53 7.91
C ASN A 28 13.32 8.83 9.24
N ASP A 29 14.11 9.02 10.29
CA ASP A 29 13.65 9.23 11.67
C ASP A 29 13.60 10.73 12.07
N GLU A 30 13.77 11.66 11.13
CA GLU A 30 13.82 13.11 11.38
C GLU A 30 12.53 13.64 12.04
N TYR A 31 11.41 13.00 11.72
CA TYR A 31 10.08 13.43 12.18
C TYR A 31 9.53 12.62 13.35
N ASN A 32 10.32 11.77 13.96
CA ASN A 32 9.90 11.02 15.14
C ASN A 32 9.39 11.96 16.25
N LEU A 33 8.27 11.61 16.83
CA LEU A 33 7.81 12.18 18.08
C LEU A 33 8.80 11.83 19.19
N ALA A 34 9.03 12.77 20.11
CA ALA A 34 9.87 12.48 21.27
C ALA A 34 9.18 11.47 22.22
N PRO A 35 9.92 10.78 23.10
CA PRO A 35 9.36 9.73 23.97
C PRO A 35 8.22 10.19 24.90
N ASN A 36 8.07 11.50 25.11
CA ASN A 36 7.00 12.11 25.91
C ASN A 36 5.90 12.75 25.06
N GLN A 37 5.91 12.51 23.76
CA GLN A 37 4.93 13.00 22.80
C GLN A 37 4.09 11.84 22.25
N GLY A 38 2.87 12.16 21.81
CA GLY A 38 1.93 11.15 21.34
C GLY A 38 1.34 10.29 22.46
N ASP A 39 0.90 9.09 22.11
CA ASP A 39 0.26 8.15 23.03
C ASP A 39 1.31 7.16 23.61
N SER A 40 1.34 7.02 24.91
CA SER A 40 2.28 6.12 25.58
C SER A 40 1.76 4.69 25.75
N ARG A 41 0.53 4.40 25.34
CA ARG A 41 -0.07 3.07 25.45
C ARG A 41 0.44 2.16 24.35
N LEU A 42 0.76 0.92 24.71
CA LEU A 42 1.02 -0.12 23.71
C LEU A 42 -0.25 -0.46 22.94
N ALA A 43 -0.13 -0.58 21.64
CA ALA A 43 -1.20 -1.06 20.79
C ALA A 43 -1.28 -2.59 20.81
N ILE A 44 -2.50 -3.14 20.75
CA ILE A 44 -2.72 -4.58 20.58
C ILE A 44 -2.40 -4.91 19.11
N PRO A 45 -1.49 -5.85 18.82
CA PRO A 45 -1.02 -6.10 17.46
C PRO A 45 -2.00 -6.96 16.64
N ASN A 46 -3.16 -6.39 16.39
CA ASN A 46 -4.22 -7.02 15.60
C ASN A 46 -4.31 -6.48 14.18
N LYS A 47 -4.05 -5.17 13.99
CA LYS A 47 -4.26 -4.52 12.69
C LYS A 47 -3.04 -3.73 12.25
N ILE A 48 -2.82 -3.68 10.94
CA ILE A 48 -2.10 -2.59 10.29
C ILE A 48 -3.14 -1.80 9.51
N ILE A 49 -3.16 -0.47 9.66
CA ILE A 49 -4.13 0.36 8.97
C ILE A 49 -3.46 1.12 7.83
N LEU A 50 -4.04 1.00 6.66
CA LEU A 50 -3.58 1.62 5.43
C LEU A 50 -4.37 2.90 5.17
N HIS A 51 -3.62 4.00 5.00
CA HIS A 51 -4.11 5.34 4.69
C HIS A 51 -3.48 5.90 3.41
N GLU A 52 -3.96 7.05 2.96
CA GLU A 52 -3.29 7.93 2.03
C GLU A 52 -3.47 9.39 2.47
N THR A 53 -2.52 10.25 2.13
CA THR A 53 -2.37 11.57 2.76
C THR A 53 -3.48 12.59 2.49
N GLY A 54 -4.42 12.28 1.60
CA GLY A 54 -5.55 13.18 1.26
C GLY A 54 -5.17 14.42 0.45
N ILE A 55 -3.88 14.77 0.38
CA ILE A 55 -3.37 15.97 -0.28
C ILE A 55 -2.18 15.65 -1.17
N ASP A 56 -2.10 16.32 -2.32
CA ASP A 56 -0.92 16.26 -3.19
C ASP A 56 0.20 17.14 -2.61
N ALA A 57 1.03 16.52 -1.78
CA ALA A 57 2.14 17.16 -1.12
C ALA A 57 3.29 16.16 -0.87
N PRO A 58 4.56 16.63 -0.80
CA PRO A 58 5.67 15.77 -0.42
C PRO A 58 5.43 15.06 0.92
N ALA A 59 5.78 13.78 1.01
CA ALA A 59 5.57 12.98 2.22
C ALA A 59 6.27 13.57 3.44
N ARG A 60 7.47 14.12 3.25
CA ARG A 60 8.21 14.81 4.32
C ARG A 60 7.43 15.99 4.92
N ASN A 61 6.65 16.71 4.12
CA ASN A 61 5.86 17.83 4.61
C ASN A 61 4.69 17.36 5.47
N VAL A 62 4.07 16.24 5.07
CA VAL A 62 3.01 15.61 5.85
C VAL A 62 3.56 15.09 7.18
N ALA A 63 4.69 14.38 7.17
CA ALA A 63 5.36 13.90 8.37
C ALA A 63 5.77 15.06 9.30
N ALA A 64 6.35 16.13 8.75
CA ALA A 64 6.69 17.34 9.49
C ALA A 64 5.45 17.99 10.13
N ASN A 65 4.35 18.08 9.39
CA ASN A 65 3.09 18.62 9.92
C ASN A 65 2.54 17.75 11.05
N MET A 66 2.54 16.42 10.90
CA MET A 66 2.12 15.50 11.95
C MET A 66 2.97 15.69 13.21
N LYS A 67 4.31 15.71 13.08
CA LYS A 67 5.22 15.94 14.20
C LYS A 67 4.94 17.26 14.94
N ASN A 68 4.75 18.34 14.21
CA ASN A 68 4.61 19.66 14.78
C ASN A 68 3.22 19.94 15.36
N ASN A 69 2.20 19.26 14.83
CA ASN A 69 0.79 19.55 15.14
C ASN A 69 0.03 18.34 15.73
N TYR A 70 0.68 17.23 16.07
CA TYR A 70 0.01 16.02 16.57
C TYR A 70 -0.98 16.29 17.69
N ASN A 71 -0.62 17.18 18.62
CA ASN A 71 -1.44 17.51 19.80
C ASN A 71 -2.52 18.54 19.47
N GLY A 72 -2.28 19.44 18.51
CA GLY A 72 -3.26 20.44 18.08
C GLY A 72 -4.35 19.86 17.18
N SER A 73 -3.96 18.95 16.28
CA SER A 73 -4.88 18.24 15.38
C SER A 73 -5.46 16.95 15.98
N ASN A 74 -4.90 16.45 17.08
CA ASN A 74 -5.16 15.11 17.63
C ASN A 74 -5.05 14.01 16.57
N SER A 75 -4.08 14.15 15.66
CA SER A 75 -3.93 13.25 14.52
C SER A 75 -2.46 13.08 14.14
N TYR A 76 -2.03 11.82 14.08
CA TYR A 76 -0.77 11.37 13.49
C TYR A 76 -0.83 9.86 13.27
N THR A 77 -0.05 9.37 12.31
CA THR A 77 0.17 7.94 12.06
C THR A 77 1.57 7.54 12.51
N THR A 78 1.89 6.26 12.47
CA THR A 78 3.25 5.80 12.79
C THR A 78 4.23 6.18 11.69
N ASP A 79 3.80 6.13 10.42
CA ASP A 79 4.69 6.27 9.26
C ASP A 79 4.00 7.02 8.12
N VAL A 80 4.76 7.81 7.37
CA VAL A 80 4.36 8.42 6.10
C VAL A 80 5.33 7.97 5.03
N ILE A 81 4.84 7.38 3.94
CA ILE A 81 5.67 6.83 2.86
C ILE A 81 5.50 7.66 1.59
N GLY A 82 6.62 8.11 1.05
CA GLY A 82 6.62 8.88 -0.19
C GLY A 82 8.02 9.31 -0.63
N ASP A 83 8.08 10.39 -1.39
CA ASP A 83 9.30 11.04 -1.87
C ASP A 83 10.29 10.07 -2.53
N GLY A 84 9.76 9.04 -3.24
CA GLY A 84 10.57 8.06 -3.95
C GLY A 84 10.93 6.81 -3.14
N GLY A 85 10.11 6.46 -2.14
CA GLY A 85 10.29 5.25 -1.31
C GLY A 85 10.94 5.53 0.04
N ILE A 86 10.80 6.75 0.57
CA ILE A 86 11.24 7.08 1.92
C ILE A 86 10.08 6.84 2.90
N VAL A 87 10.38 6.16 3.99
CA VAL A 87 9.49 5.98 5.14
C VAL A 87 9.87 6.99 6.19
N TYR A 88 9.09 8.02 6.36
CA TYR A 88 9.25 9.00 7.42
C TYR A 88 8.50 8.50 8.66
N ARG A 89 9.22 8.16 9.70
CA ARG A 89 8.62 7.80 10.98
C ARG A 89 8.14 9.04 11.71
N VAL A 90 6.95 8.93 12.31
CA VAL A 90 6.33 9.97 13.13
C VAL A 90 5.99 9.41 14.50
N GLY A 91 5.00 8.52 14.60
CA GLY A 91 4.71 7.79 15.82
C GLY A 91 5.62 6.58 15.98
N GLU A 92 5.89 6.18 17.22
CA GLU A 92 6.65 4.96 17.47
C GLU A 92 5.78 3.74 17.18
N GLN A 93 6.27 2.82 16.33
CA GLN A 93 5.58 1.57 16.05
C GLN A 93 5.45 0.69 17.30
N GLY A 94 4.31 0.07 17.46
CA GLY A 94 3.97 -0.73 18.64
C GLY A 94 3.15 0.05 19.66
N TYR A 95 3.15 1.36 19.56
CA TYR A 95 2.32 2.25 20.38
C TYR A 95 1.08 2.71 19.61
N VAL A 96 0.10 3.21 20.35
CA VAL A 96 -1.12 3.77 19.79
C VAL A 96 -0.79 5.05 19.04
N SER A 97 -1.21 5.17 17.78
CA SER A 97 -1.21 6.43 17.02
C SER A 97 -2.65 6.90 16.80
N TRP A 98 -2.85 8.15 16.41
CA TRP A 98 -4.17 8.78 16.37
C TRP A 98 -4.65 9.02 14.92
N GLY A 99 -4.59 7.97 14.09
CA GLY A 99 -4.96 8.05 12.67
C GLY A 99 -6.32 7.45 12.32
N ALA A 100 -6.92 6.64 13.21
CA ALA A 100 -8.09 5.83 12.88
C ALA A 100 -9.13 5.71 14.01
N GLY A 101 -9.26 6.75 14.83
CA GLY A 101 -10.29 6.83 15.87
C GLY A 101 -10.31 5.61 16.81
N ASN A 102 -11.47 4.96 16.93
CA ASN A 102 -11.65 3.82 17.84
C ASN A 102 -10.84 2.55 17.43
N ALA A 103 -10.25 2.51 16.23
CA ALA A 103 -9.38 1.42 15.82
C ALA A 103 -7.92 1.59 16.29
N ASN A 104 -7.52 2.79 16.70
CA ASN A 104 -6.16 3.13 17.12
C ASN A 104 -5.55 2.13 18.13
N PRO A 105 -6.26 1.70 19.21
CA PRO A 105 -5.70 0.79 20.19
C PRO A 105 -5.32 -0.60 19.65
N TYR A 106 -5.76 -0.96 18.45
CA TYR A 106 -5.56 -2.28 17.85
C TYR A 106 -4.54 -2.26 16.70
N ALA A 107 -3.94 -1.10 16.42
CA ALA A 107 -3.06 -0.92 15.30
C ALA A 107 -1.68 -0.42 15.74
N PRO A 108 -0.68 -1.32 15.93
CA PRO A 108 0.70 -0.94 16.23
C PRO A 108 1.38 -0.21 15.06
N VAL A 109 0.78 -0.25 13.88
CA VAL A 109 1.29 0.39 12.66
C VAL A 109 0.12 0.99 11.87
N GLN A 110 0.25 2.26 11.54
CA GLN A 110 -0.65 2.99 10.66
C GLN A 110 0.19 3.74 9.62
N ILE A 111 -0.07 3.54 8.34
CA ILE A 111 0.82 3.97 7.26
C ILE A 111 0.08 4.86 6.29
N GLU A 112 0.56 6.08 6.12
CA GLU A 112 0.13 7.02 5.08
C GLU A 112 0.91 6.81 3.80
N LEU A 113 0.24 6.69 2.67
CA LEU A 113 0.85 6.77 1.35
C LEU A 113 0.75 8.19 0.81
N GLN A 114 1.85 8.78 0.39
CA GLN A 114 1.86 10.07 -0.29
C GLN A 114 0.94 10.06 -1.50
N ARG A 115 0.01 11.03 -1.55
CA ARG A 115 -0.71 11.33 -2.78
C ARG A 115 0.20 12.09 -3.74
N THR A 116 0.32 11.60 -4.95
CA THR A 116 0.98 12.25 -6.07
C THR A 116 0.39 11.77 -7.38
N TYR A 117 0.37 12.60 -8.41
CA TYR A 117 -0.08 12.23 -9.75
C TYR A 117 1.08 12.01 -10.73
N ASP A 118 2.32 12.15 -10.26
CA ASP A 118 3.51 11.67 -10.97
C ASP A 118 3.57 10.14 -10.88
N LYS A 119 3.35 9.47 -12.00
CA LYS A 119 3.29 8.00 -12.06
C LYS A 119 4.60 7.34 -11.64
N ALA A 120 5.75 7.89 -12.05
CA ALA A 120 7.05 7.30 -11.72
C ALA A 120 7.36 7.45 -10.23
N LEU A 121 6.96 8.56 -9.62
CA LEU A 121 7.05 8.76 -8.17
C LEU A 121 6.09 7.84 -7.42
N PHE A 122 4.84 7.74 -7.90
CA PHE A 122 3.84 6.85 -7.32
C PHE A 122 4.31 5.39 -7.30
N GLU A 123 4.85 4.88 -8.38
CA GLU A 123 5.34 3.49 -8.48
C GLU A 123 6.40 3.18 -7.42
N LYS A 124 7.35 4.10 -7.20
CA LYS A 124 8.36 3.94 -6.15
C LYS A 124 7.74 3.98 -4.75
N ASN A 125 6.83 4.93 -4.52
CA ASN A 125 6.14 5.08 -3.24
C ASN A 125 5.25 3.86 -2.94
N TYR A 126 4.52 3.38 -3.94
CA TYR A 126 3.64 2.22 -3.81
C TYR A 126 4.43 0.94 -3.53
N ARG A 127 5.56 0.73 -4.23
CA ARG A 127 6.46 -0.40 -3.93
C ARG A 127 6.93 -0.35 -2.47
N ALA A 128 7.40 0.81 -2.02
CA ALA A 128 7.80 1.02 -0.64
C ALA A 128 6.67 0.77 0.36
N TYR A 129 5.47 1.24 0.05
CA TYR A 129 4.27 1.08 0.86
C TYR A 129 3.91 -0.40 1.06
N ILE A 130 3.94 -1.20 0.00
CA ILE A 130 3.67 -2.63 0.06
C ILE A 130 4.74 -3.35 0.88
N GLU A 131 6.04 -3.19 0.52
CA GLU A 131 7.11 -3.93 1.19
C GLU A 131 7.24 -3.55 2.67
N TYR A 132 7.12 -2.27 3.00
CA TYR A 132 7.14 -1.84 4.40
C TYR A 132 5.95 -2.36 5.21
N THR A 133 4.76 -2.41 4.60
CA THR A 133 3.57 -3.02 5.22
C THR A 133 3.79 -4.51 5.49
N ARG A 134 4.38 -5.24 4.53
CA ARG A 134 4.70 -6.66 4.65
C ARG A 134 5.73 -6.93 5.76
N ASP A 135 6.80 -6.14 5.82
CA ASP A 135 7.81 -6.24 6.88
C ASP A 135 7.22 -5.92 8.26
N SER A 136 6.38 -4.90 8.34
CA SER A 136 5.63 -4.56 9.56
C SER A 136 4.68 -5.68 9.97
N ALA A 137 3.95 -6.28 9.03
CA ALA A 137 3.07 -7.42 9.29
C ALA A 137 3.84 -8.62 9.83
N LYS A 138 4.99 -8.94 9.24
CA LYS A 138 5.90 -9.98 9.75
C LYS A 138 6.39 -9.68 11.16
N LYS A 139 6.81 -8.44 11.43
CA LYS A 139 7.29 -8.00 12.75
C LYS A 139 6.25 -8.22 13.86
N TYR A 140 4.96 -7.95 13.57
CA TYR A 140 3.88 -8.05 14.55
C TYR A 140 3.06 -9.35 14.47
N GLY A 141 3.42 -10.28 13.59
CA GLY A 141 2.70 -11.54 13.41
C GLY A 141 1.26 -11.30 12.94
N ILE A 142 1.07 -10.36 11.98
CA ILE A 142 -0.20 -10.01 11.38
C ILE A 142 -0.28 -10.66 10.00
N PRO A 143 -1.35 -11.42 9.67
CA PRO A 143 -1.52 -12.01 8.34
C PRO A 143 -1.59 -10.96 7.24
N LEU A 144 -1.05 -11.30 6.05
CA LEU A 144 -1.07 -10.47 4.85
C LEU A 144 -2.42 -10.54 4.13
N THR A 145 -3.50 -10.37 4.88
CA THR A 145 -4.89 -10.38 4.37
C THR A 145 -5.45 -8.96 4.43
N LEU A 146 -6.10 -8.52 3.37
CA LEU A 146 -6.66 -7.17 3.28
C LEU A 146 -8.16 -7.17 3.55
N ASP A 147 -8.62 -6.33 4.49
CA ASP A 147 -10.03 -6.08 4.81
C ASP A 147 -10.87 -7.33 5.11
N GLN A 148 -10.25 -8.34 5.73
CA GLN A 148 -10.97 -9.57 6.06
C GLN A 148 -11.69 -9.48 7.41
N GLY A 149 -12.92 -10.03 7.44
CA GLY A 149 -13.77 -10.02 8.63
C GLY A 149 -14.27 -8.62 9.00
N THR A 150 -14.95 -8.53 10.15
CA THR A 150 -15.63 -7.29 10.63
C THR A 150 -15.21 -6.90 12.05
N SER A 151 -14.24 -7.59 12.64
CA SER A 151 -13.86 -7.41 14.05
C SER A 151 -12.42 -6.91 14.17
N LEU A 152 -12.19 -5.96 15.07
CA LEU A 152 -10.86 -5.51 15.48
C LEU A 152 -10.04 -6.58 16.21
N PHE A 153 -10.68 -7.64 16.72
CA PHE A 153 -10.01 -8.73 17.44
C PHE A 153 -9.40 -9.78 16.50
N THR A 154 -9.80 -9.83 15.24
CA THR A 154 -9.15 -10.68 14.23
C THR A 154 -7.94 -9.95 13.65
N LYS A 155 -6.82 -10.68 13.43
CA LYS A 155 -5.61 -10.09 12.85
C LYS A 155 -5.74 -9.91 11.34
N GLY A 156 -5.13 -8.83 10.80
CA GLY A 156 -5.07 -8.57 9.37
C GLY A 156 -4.72 -7.12 9.05
N ILE A 157 -4.43 -6.86 7.79
CA ILE A 157 -4.26 -5.51 7.24
C ILE A 157 -5.66 -4.99 6.87
N ILE A 158 -5.94 -3.75 7.24
CA ILE A 158 -7.23 -3.10 6.92
C ILE A 158 -7.02 -1.71 6.33
N SER A 159 -7.96 -1.27 5.50
CA SER A 159 -8.05 0.10 5.02
C SER A 159 -8.73 1.01 6.04
N HIS A 160 -8.55 2.32 5.92
CA HIS A 160 -9.34 3.28 6.71
C HIS A 160 -10.85 3.18 6.33
N LEU A 161 -11.17 2.86 5.07
CA LEU A 161 -12.56 2.57 4.68
C LEU A 161 -13.15 1.39 5.48
N TRP A 162 -12.37 0.33 5.75
CA TRP A 162 -12.83 -0.77 6.59
C TRP A 162 -13.15 -0.28 8.01
N VAL A 163 -12.32 0.62 8.58
CA VAL A 163 -12.60 1.22 9.89
C VAL A 163 -13.92 1.98 9.87
N THR A 164 -14.17 2.78 8.85
CA THR A 164 -15.44 3.48 8.65
C THR A 164 -16.63 2.53 8.63
N ASN A 165 -16.50 1.42 7.91
CA ASN A 165 -17.62 0.49 7.72
C ASN A 165 -17.97 -0.34 8.97
N TYR A 166 -16.97 -0.65 9.80
CA TYR A 166 -17.16 -1.63 10.90
C TYR A 166 -16.86 -1.10 12.30
N VAL A 167 -16.26 0.09 12.41
CA VAL A 167 -15.85 0.64 13.70
C VAL A 167 -16.41 2.05 13.91
N TRP A 168 -15.92 3.02 13.12
CA TRP A 168 -16.30 4.43 13.24
C TRP A 168 -15.67 5.28 12.15
N GLY A 169 -16.33 6.39 11.81
CA GLY A 169 -15.78 7.42 10.94
C GLY A 169 -16.51 7.57 9.60
N ASN A 170 -15.87 8.34 8.73
CA ASN A 170 -16.39 8.64 7.38
C ASN A 170 -15.26 8.68 6.33
N HIS A 171 -14.12 8.13 6.65
CA HIS A 171 -12.97 8.06 5.75
C HIS A 171 -13.14 6.95 4.70
N THR A 172 -12.62 7.19 3.50
CA THR A 172 -12.76 6.25 2.37
C THR A 172 -11.43 5.80 1.78
N ASP A 173 -10.32 6.32 2.32
CA ASP A 173 -8.97 6.00 1.88
C ASP A 173 -8.58 4.54 2.19
N PRO A 174 -7.62 3.98 1.44
CA PRO A 174 -6.85 4.58 0.34
C PRO A 174 -7.43 4.34 -1.06
N TYR A 175 -8.59 3.67 -1.20
CA TYR A 175 -9.04 3.07 -2.46
C TYR A 175 -9.33 4.07 -3.57
N GLY A 176 -9.94 5.23 -3.25
CA GLY A 176 -10.25 6.24 -4.25
C GLY A 176 -9.00 6.73 -4.99
N TYR A 177 -7.96 7.06 -4.23
CA TYR A 177 -6.68 7.49 -4.80
C TYR A 177 -5.95 6.36 -5.53
N LEU A 178 -5.87 5.18 -4.92
CA LEU A 178 -5.19 4.02 -5.54
C LEU A 178 -5.83 3.67 -6.89
N SER A 179 -7.16 3.71 -6.99
CA SER A 179 -7.88 3.45 -8.25
C SER A 179 -7.52 4.47 -9.32
N GLN A 180 -7.41 5.76 -8.99
CA GLN A 180 -6.96 6.81 -9.91
C GLN A 180 -5.54 6.55 -10.42
N MET A 181 -4.71 5.92 -9.62
CA MET A 181 -3.34 5.53 -9.98
C MET A 181 -3.25 4.14 -10.63
N GLY A 182 -4.38 3.49 -10.92
CA GLY A 182 -4.44 2.20 -11.60
C GLY A 182 -4.28 0.98 -10.69
N VAL A 183 -4.40 1.15 -9.38
CA VAL A 183 -4.33 0.05 -8.39
C VAL A 183 -5.72 -0.26 -7.86
N SER A 184 -6.31 -1.39 -8.26
CA SER A 184 -7.57 -1.88 -7.70
C SER A 184 -7.38 -2.46 -6.30
N LYS A 185 -8.48 -2.67 -5.58
CA LYS A 185 -8.46 -3.34 -4.26
C LYS A 185 -7.88 -4.76 -4.35
N GLU A 186 -8.23 -5.48 -5.41
CA GLU A 186 -7.76 -6.85 -5.66
C GLU A 186 -6.25 -6.85 -5.93
N LYS A 187 -5.75 -5.86 -6.71
CA LYS A 187 -4.32 -5.69 -6.92
C LYS A 187 -3.59 -5.36 -5.62
N LEU A 188 -4.10 -4.44 -4.82
CA LEU A 188 -3.53 -4.13 -3.51
C LEU A 188 -3.45 -5.38 -2.63
N ALA A 189 -4.54 -6.17 -2.56
CA ALA A 189 -4.59 -7.42 -1.80
C ALA A 189 -3.56 -8.44 -2.31
N TYR A 190 -3.44 -8.59 -3.63
CA TYR A 190 -2.47 -9.47 -4.27
C TYR A 190 -1.03 -9.05 -3.95
N ASP A 191 -0.71 -7.76 -4.12
CA ASP A 191 0.64 -7.23 -3.88
C ASP A 191 1.04 -7.34 -2.39
N LEU A 192 0.10 -7.12 -1.47
CA LEU A 192 0.34 -7.35 -0.04
C LEU A 192 0.63 -8.84 0.25
N ALA A 193 -0.11 -9.75 -0.35
CA ALA A 193 0.08 -11.19 -0.13
C ALA A 193 1.40 -11.70 -0.70
N HIS A 194 1.82 -11.23 -1.88
CA HIS A 194 2.92 -11.81 -2.66
C HIS A 194 4.20 -10.94 -2.69
N GLY A 195 4.07 -9.61 -2.50
CA GLY A 195 5.16 -8.66 -2.72
C GLY A 195 5.48 -8.47 -4.21
N PHE A 196 6.58 -7.78 -4.47
CA PHE A 196 7.09 -7.58 -5.82
C PHE A 196 8.27 -8.52 -6.09
N THR A 197 8.20 -9.25 -7.19
CA THR A 197 9.35 -9.93 -7.79
C THR A 197 9.83 -9.09 -8.97
N ASP A 198 11.07 -9.28 -9.40
CA ASP A 198 11.59 -8.60 -10.60
C ASP A 198 10.80 -8.95 -11.86
N GLU A 199 10.01 -10.03 -11.81
CA GLU A 199 9.11 -10.48 -12.86
C GLU A 199 7.70 -9.86 -12.78
N ASN A 200 7.38 -9.12 -11.70
CA ASN A 200 6.07 -8.48 -11.50
C ASN A 200 6.26 -6.95 -11.38
N PRO A 201 6.47 -6.23 -12.50
CA PRO A 201 6.58 -4.78 -12.49
C PRO A 201 5.29 -4.17 -11.98
N THR A 202 5.39 -3.05 -11.24
CA THR A 202 4.28 -2.28 -10.66
C THR A 202 3.23 -1.85 -11.66
N THR A 203 3.61 -1.76 -12.93
CA THR A 203 2.73 -1.49 -14.05
C THR A 203 2.58 -2.75 -14.92
N SER A 204 1.87 -3.77 -14.44
CA SER A 204 1.25 -4.63 -15.44
C SER A 204 0.10 -3.82 -16.05
N GLU A 205 0.23 -3.45 -17.30
CA GLU A 205 -0.95 -3.27 -18.13
C GLU A 205 -1.83 -4.50 -17.91
N ASN A 206 -2.84 -4.41 -17.04
CA ASN A 206 -3.96 -5.32 -17.05
C ASN A 206 -4.75 -5.04 -18.34
N LYS A 207 -4.08 -5.34 -19.46
CA LYS A 207 -4.81 -5.64 -20.67
C LYS A 207 -5.56 -6.92 -20.35
N PRO A 208 -6.90 -6.92 -20.35
CA PRO A 208 -7.64 -8.16 -20.20
C PRO A 208 -7.01 -9.14 -21.20
N VAL A 209 -6.55 -10.29 -20.73
CA VAL A 209 -6.21 -11.39 -21.62
C VAL A 209 -7.53 -11.76 -22.25
N ILE A 210 -7.82 -11.18 -23.40
CA ILE A 210 -8.93 -11.60 -24.23
C ILE A 210 -8.49 -12.95 -24.74
N ASP A 211 -9.04 -13.99 -24.14
CA ASP A 211 -8.93 -15.35 -24.66
C ASP A 211 -9.45 -15.32 -26.10
N PRO A 212 -8.59 -15.47 -27.12
CA PRO A 212 -9.01 -15.40 -28.51
C PRO A 212 -10.01 -16.50 -28.89
N THR A 213 -10.20 -17.51 -28.03
CA THR A 213 -11.20 -18.57 -28.22
C THR A 213 -12.58 -18.15 -27.76
N ARG A 214 -12.72 -17.00 -27.05
CA ARG A 214 -13.98 -16.36 -26.64
C ARG A 214 -14.39 -15.15 -27.49
N ALA A 215 -13.71 -14.89 -28.57
CA ALA A 215 -14.12 -13.89 -29.54
C ALA A 215 -15.44 -14.32 -30.18
N GLY A 216 -16.57 -13.87 -29.66
CA GLY A 216 -17.90 -14.21 -30.14
C GLY A 216 -18.96 -14.43 -29.07
N ALA A 217 -18.58 -14.40 -27.78
CA ALA A 217 -19.58 -14.36 -26.72
C ALA A 217 -20.20 -12.96 -26.70
N ALA A 218 -21.45 -12.85 -27.17
CA ALA A 218 -22.27 -11.65 -26.98
C ALA A 218 -22.28 -11.27 -25.49
N ASN A 219 -22.27 -9.97 -25.18
CA ASN A 219 -22.42 -9.46 -23.82
C ASN A 219 -23.51 -10.27 -23.09
N PRO A 220 -23.22 -10.83 -21.90
CA PRO A 220 -24.23 -11.57 -21.18
C PRO A 220 -25.37 -10.63 -20.81
N THR A 221 -26.52 -10.83 -21.42
CA THR A 221 -27.76 -10.20 -20.98
C THR A 221 -28.19 -10.95 -19.74
N LEU A 222 -28.09 -10.33 -18.57
CA LEU A 222 -28.71 -10.85 -17.36
C LEU A 222 -30.22 -10.62 -17.47
N THR A 223 -30.94 -11.67 -17.81
CA THR A 223 -32.42 -11.70 -17.76
C THR A 223 -32.82 -12.48 -16.53
N ASP A 224 -33.33 -11.79 -15.51
CA ASP A 224 -34.00 -12.41 -14.36
C ASP A 224 -35.52 -12.57 -14.60
N GLY A 225 -35.96 -12.32 -15.81
CA GLY A 225 -37.35 -12.46 -16.23
C GLY A 225 -38.23 -11.23 -15.95
N THR A 226 -37.75 -10.21 -15.21
CA THR A 226 -38.55 -9.03 -14.85
C THR A 226 -37.86 -7.68 -15.04
N ASN A 227 -36.51 -7.65 -15.06
CA ASN A 227 -35.75 -6.41 -15.24
C ASN A 227 -34.63 -6.59 -16.28
N HIS A 228 -34.60 -5.71 -17.27
CA HIS A 228 -33.53 -5.62 -18.26
C HIS A 228 -32.58 -4.50 -17.88
N ALA A 229 -31.37 -4.83 -17.43
CA ALA A 229 -30.30 -3.86 -17.27
C ALA A 229 -29.31 -4.01 -18.44
N HIS A 230 -29.18 -2.96 -19.26
CA HIS A 230 -28.17 -2.87 -20.29
C HIS A 230 -27.03 -2.02 -19.79
N ILE A 231 -25.82 -2.58 -19.71
CA ILE A 231 -24.61 -1.84 -19.35
C ILE A 231 -23.88 -1.53 -20.65
N ASP A 232 -24.13 -0.36 -21.22
CA ASP A 232 -23.60 0.04 -22.53
C ASP A 232 -22.20 0.64 -22.48
N GLN A 233 -21.73 1.12 -21.31
CA GLN A 233 -20.41 1.74 -21.20
C GLN A 233 -19.89 1.71 -19.76
N PHE A 234 -18.66 1.26 -19.56
CA PHE A 234 -17.81 1.74 -18.50
C PHE A 234 -17.12 3.02 -19.00
N GLY A 235 -17.84 4.10 -19.01
CA GLY A 235 -17.31 5.45 -19.14
C GLY A 235 -17.13 6.06 -17.76
N GLU A 236 -16.17 6.95 -17.64
CA GLU A 236 -15.84 7.71 -16.43
C GLU A 236 -17.08 8.10 -15.63
N ILE A 237 -17.19 7.60 -14.40
CA ILE A 237 -18.19 8.06 -13.45
C ILE A 237 -17.54 9.18 -12.63
N GLU A 238 -17.61 10.40 -13.13
CA GLU A 238 -17.58 11.57 -12.27
C GLU A 238 -18.93 11.63 -11.55
N ASN A 239 -18.88 11.52 -10.22
CA ASN A 239 -20.02 11.62 -9.30
C ASN A 239 -21.04 10.47 -9.38
N ALA A 240 -20.75 9.41 -8.62
CA ALA A 240 -21.68 8.30 -8.41
C ALA A 240 -22.89 8.73 -7.57
N ASN A 241 -23.95 9.14 -8.25
CA ASN A 241 -25.30 8.93 -7.77
C ASN A 241 -25.94 7.88 -8.68
N LEU A 242 -25.91 6.64 -8.22
CA LEU A 242 -26.66 5.57 -8.86
C LEU A 242 -28.14 5.82 -8.61
N HIS A 243 -28.84 6.48 -9.53
CA HIS A 243 -30.30 6.47 -9.53
C HIS A 243 -30.73 5.14 -10.15
N VAL A 244 -31.13 4.21 -9.30
CA VAL A 244 -31.93 3.07 -9.73
C VAL A 244 -33.36 3.60 -9.90
N ALA A 245 -33.75 3.88 -11.15
CA ALA A 245 -35.14 4.10 -11.46
C ALA A 245 -35.85 2.74 -11.41
N GLY A 246 -36.79 2.61 -10.49
CA GLY A 246 -37.71 1.48 -10.36
C GLY A 246 -38.74 1.45 -11.49
#